data_bc47958d34808664b19752ccb27dad82
#
_entry.id   bc47958d34808664b19752ccb27dad82
#
_cell.length_a   1.000
_cell.length_b   1.000
_cell.length_c   1.000
_cell.angle_alpha   90.00
_cell.angle_beta   90.00
_cell.angle_gamma   90.00
#
_symmetry.space_group_name_H-M   'P 1'
#
loop_
_entity.id
_entity.type
_entity.pdbx_description
1 polymer ?
#
loop_
_entity_poly.entity_id
_entity_poly.type
_entity_poly.pdbx_seq_one_letter_code
_entity_poly.pdbx_strand_id
1 'polypeptide(L)'
;VGLSVGRSSSLRLLVRVQVSRVLQGPGEFVLTMPRAFHACFSHGFNCVESTTFATVDWLPWGQKGAALHRELRAPPAVCYEEVVLRAVRGDPTVRAAVALREPLLAISARHAKQLAALKAAGVTKIEKTSYLGDGGSEPCPSCAVSKQPAWLLSVHWEGGAVTDGEHTPPGCSWATTRKTVKVSRTQDELKKLEAALDERLAQRERWLEAAAKALETEPPLEAVDALLAEARDMQIQEVLGERLQRLQQQGLEWHARTAKLLNSRAE
;
A
#
# COMPACT_ATOMS: atom_id res chain seq x y z
N VAL A 1 -26.69 -20.42 -0.79
CA VAL A 1 -25.93 -20.07 -1.99
C VAL A 1 -24.48 -20.47 -1.75
N GLY A 2 -23.94 -21.34 -2.58
CA GLY A 2 -22.61 -21.88 -2.35
C GLY A 2 -21.65 -21.53 -3.49
N LEU A 3 -20.46 -21.05 -3.16
CA LEU A 3 -19.31 -21.01 -4.05
C LEU A 3 -18.52 -22.29 -3.90
N SER A 4 -18.28 -23.01 -4.99
CA SER A 4 -17.47 -24.22 -4.99
C SER A 4 -16.33 -24.09 -5.97
N VAL A 5 -15.11 -24.28 -5.51
CA VAL A 5 -13.94 -24.41 -6.38
C VAL A 5 -13.90 -25.82 -6.92
N GLY A 6 -14.18 -25.98 -8.22
CA GLY A 6 -14.27 -27.30 -8.88
C GLY A 6 -12.92 -28.03 -8.94
N ARG A 7 -12.96 -29.33 -8.71
CA ARG A 7 -11.83 -30.22 -9.02
C ARG A 7 -11.92 -30.67 -10.49
N SER A 8 -10.95 -30.31 -11.31
CA SER A 8 -10.77 -31.01 -12.59
C SER A 8 -10.02 -32.32 -12.33
N SER A 9 -10.68 -33.43 -12.62
CA SER A 9 -10.14 -34.78 -12.39
C SER A 9 -8.98 -35.15 -13.32
N SER A 10 -8.81 -34.44 -14.43
CA SER A 10 -7.83 -34.79 -15.48
C SER A 10 -6.42 -34.23 -15.22
N LEU A 11 -6.27 -33.20 -14.40
CA LEU A 11 -4.95 -32.61 -14.05
C LEU A 11 -4.28 -33.26 -12.82
N ARG A 12 -4.96 -34.23 -12.17
CA ARG A 12 -4.46 -34.88 -10.96
C ARG A 12 -3.29 -35.84 -11.18
N LEU A 13 -3.04 -36.25 -12.39
CA LEU A 13 -2.04 -37.32 -12.66
C LEU A 13 -0.59 -36.78 -12.78
N LEU A 14 -0.38 -35.50 -12.99
CA LEU A 14 0.94 -34.95 -13.25
C LEU A 14 1.50 -33.99 -12.20
N VAL A 15 0.64 -33.33 -11.41
CA VAL A 15 1.07 -32.43 -10.33
C VAL A 15 0.09 -32.57 -9.16
N ARG A 16 0.59 -32.78 -7.93
CA ARG A 16 -0.24 -32.74 -6.72
C ARG A 16 -0.62 -31.28 -6.42
N VAL A 17 -1.66 -30.77 -7.09
CA VAL A 17 -2.25 -29.48 -6.76
C VAL A 17 -3.26 -29.68 -5.63
N GLN A 18 -3.00 -29.03 -4.49
CA GLN A 18 -3.95 -29.00 -3.39
C GLN A 18 -5.14 -28.11 -3.78
N VAL A 19 -6.33 -28.69 -3.81
CA VAL A 19 -7.58 -27.98 -4.11
C VAL A 19 -8.46 -27.98 -2.88
N SER A 20 -8.84 -26.80 -2.42
CA SER A 20 -9.80 -26.59 -1.33
C SER A 20 -11.17 -26.22 -1.89
N ARG A 21 -12.22 -26.57 -1.17
CA ARG A 21 -13.61 -26.17 -1.45
C ARG A 21 -14.13 -25.34 -0.31
N VAL A 22 -14.90 -24.31 -0.64
CA VAL A 22 -15.69 -23.55 0.33
C VAL A 22 -17.10 -23.36 -0.21
N LEU A 23 -18.08 -23.46 0.66
CA LEU A 23 -19.47 -23.15 0.38
C LEU A 23 -19.79 -21.86 1.11
N GLN A 24 -20.08 -20.81 0.36
CA GLN A 24 -20.39 -19.49 0.91
C GLN A 24 -21.90 -19.37 1.14
N GLY A 25 -22.30 -19.11 2.38
CA GLY A 25 -23.66 -18.80 2.77
C GLY A 25 -23.95 -17.29 2.81
N PRO A 26 -25.22 -16.90 3.05
CA PRO A 26 -25.56 -15.49 3.27
C PRO A 26 -24.82 -14.91 4.48
N GLY A 27 -24.27 -13.69 4.33
CA GLY A 27 -23.50 -13.02 5.37
C GLY A 27 -22.06 -13.51 5.55
N GLU A 28 -21.60 -14.43 4.74
CA GLU A 28 -20.21 -14.91 4.75
C GLU A 28 -19.36 -14.20 3.69
N PHE A 29 -18.07 -14.04 4.01
CA PHE A 29 -17.08 -13.46 3.11
C PHE A 29 -16.05 -14.50 2.72
N VAL A 30 -15.72 -14.55 1.44
CA VAL A 30 -14.61 -15.35 0.91
C VAL A 30 -13.50 -14.43 0.46
N LEU A 31 -12.33 -14.54 1.09
CA LEU A 31 -11.14 -13.80 0.73
C LEU A 31 -10.22 -14.69 -0.13
N THR A 32 -9.94 -14.24 -1.35
CA THR A 32 -8.94 -14.89 -2.21
C THR A 32 -7.58 -14.23 -1.98
N MET A 33 -6.62 -15.04 -1.55
CA MET A 33 -5.26 -14.56 -1.29
C MET A 33 -4.53 -14.26 -2.61
N PRO A 34 -3.53 -13.35 -2.62
CA PRO A 34 -2.73 -13.07 -3.79
C PRO A 34 -2.16 -14.34 -4.42
N ARG A 35 -2.23 -14.46 -5.77
CA ARG A 35 -1.78 -15.62 -6.57
C ARG A 35 -2.56 -16.92 -6.34
N ALA A 36 -3.67 -16.90 -5.61
CA ALA A 36 -4.52 -18.06 -5.49
C ALA A 36 -5.37 -18.22 -6.75
N PHE A 37 -5.19 -19.34 -7.45
CA PHE A 37 -6.11 -19.71 -8.53
C PHE A 37 -7.45 -20.12 -7.92
N HIS A 38 -8.52 -19.52 -8.40
CA HIS A 38 -9.86 -19.80 -7.90
C HIS A 38 -10.88 -19.78 -9.04
N ALA A 39 -11.95 -20.52 -8.85
CA ALA A 39 -13.13 -20.49 -9.68
C ALA A 39 -14.36 -20.58 -8.78
N CYS A 40 -15.45 -19.97 -9.20
CA CYS A 40 -16.72 -20.03 -8.48
C CYS A 40 -17.88 -20.28 -9.43
N PHE A 41 -18.93 -20.88 -8.90
CA PHE A 41 -20.21 -21.04 -9.59
C PHE A 41 -21.35 -21.01 -8.57
N SER A 42 -22.52 -20.55 -9.02
CA SER A 42 -23.73 -20.51 -8.20
C SER A 42 -24.49 -21.82 -8.32
N HIS A 43 -25.07 -22.31 -7.21
CA HIS A 43 -25.90 -23.50 -7.17
C HIS A 43 -27.35 -23.28 -7.65
N GLY A 44 -27.68 -22.06 -8.03
CA GLY A 44 -29.00 -21.63 -8.49
C GLY A 44 -29.04 -20.11 -8.58
N PHE A 45 -30.21 -19.51 -8.53
CA PHE A 45 -30.38 -18.05 -8.48
C PHE A 45 -29.63 -17.47 -7.29
N ASN A 46 -28.83 -16.44 -7.54
CA ASN A 46 -27.90 -15.88 -6.56
C ASN A 46 -27.64 -14.39 -6.81
N CYS A 47 -27.31 -13.67 -5.72
CA CYS A 47 -26.77 -12.33 -5.76
C CYS A 47 -25.47 -12.32 -4.95
N VAL A 48 -24.36 -11.95 -5.57
CA VAL A 48 -23.02 -11.87 -4.95
C VAL A 48 -22.43 -10.51 -5.23
N GLU A 49 -21.92 -9.87 -4.19
CA GLU A 49 -21.11 -8.67 -4.32
C GLU A 49 -19.62 -9.05 -4.22
N SER A 50 -18.80 -8.45 -5.06
CA SER A 50 -17.35 -8.63 -5.01
C SER A 50 -16.64 -7.29 -5.15
N THR A 51 -15.55 -7.13 -4.41
CA THR A 51 -14.70 -5.95 -4.50
C THR A 51 -13.23 -6.34 -4.42
N THR A 52 -12.40 -5.55 -5.07
CA THR A 52 -10.95 -5.67 -4.95
C THR A 52 -10.47 -4.68 -3.89
N PHE A 53 -9.69 -5.17 -2.93
CA PHE A 53 -9.06 -4.33 -1.93
C PHE A 53 -7.59 -4.73 -1.74
N ALA A 54 -6.78 -3.81 -1.25
CA ALA A 54 -5.38 -4.04 -0.93
C ALA A 54 -5.12 -3.68 0.53
N THR A 55 -4.65 -4.65 1.31
CA THR A 55 -4.09 -4.42 2.64
C THR A 55 -2.61 -4.07 2.52
N VAL A 56 -2.00 -3.62 3.61
CA VAL A 56 -0.55 -3.35 3.66
C VAL A 56 0.26 -4.58 3.25
N ASP A 57 -0.19 -5.77 3.66
CA ASP A 57 0.48 -7.04 3.36
C ASP A 57 0.41 -7.43 1.87
N TRP A 58 -0.45 -6.77 1.09
CA TRP A 58 -0.52 -6.95 -0.36
C TRP A 58 0.61 -6.25 -1.12
N LEU A 59 1.22 -5.19 -0.57
CA LEU A 59 2.22 -4.37 -1.26
C LEU A 59 3.37 -5.18 -1.91
N PRO A 60 3.99 -6.17 -1.24
CA PRO A 60 5.01 -7.01 -1.87
C PRO A 60 4.48 -7.86 -3.04
N TRP A 61 3.22 -8.28 -2.95
CA TRP A 61 2.57 -9.04 -4.03
C TRP A 61 2.21 -8.15 -5.22
N GLY A 62 1.74 -6.93 -4.95
CA GLY A 62 1.48 -5.91 -5.96
C GLY A 62 2.73 -5.58 -6.77
N GLN A 63 3.88 -5.42 -6.10
CA GLN A 63 5.16 -5.19 -6.74
C GLN A 63 5.58 -6.36 -7.66
N LYS A 64 5.45 -7.60 -7.16
CA LYS A 64 5.72 -8.81 -7.95
C LYS A 64 4.76 -8.94 -9.13
N GLY A 65 3.48 -8.62 -8.92
CA GLY A 65 2.47 -8.60 -9.98
C GLY A 65 2.81 -7.59 -11.07
N ALA A 66 3.16 -6.36 -10.70
CA ALA A 66 3.57 -5.32 -11.64
C ALA A 66 4.82 -5.73 -12.44
N ALA A 67 5.81 -6.38 -11.81
CA ALA A 67 6.98 -6.91 -12.49
C ALA A 67 6.61 -8.00 -13.51
N LEU A 68 5.76 -8.95 -13.13
CA LEU A 68 5.30 -10.03 -14.02
C LEU A 68 4.50 -9.48 -15.22
N HIS A 69 3.59 -8.52 -14.99
CA HIS A 69 2.84 -7.88 -16.07
C HIS A 69 3.77 -7.15 -17.05
N ARG A 70 4.85 -6.54 -16.56
CA ARG A 70 5.87 -5.90 -17.40
C ARG A 70 6.62 -6.93 -18.26
N GLU A 71 7.03 -8.02 -17.67
CA GLU A 71 7.71 -9.12 -18.37
C GLU A 71 6.83 -9.73 -19.47
N LEU A 72 5.56 -9.98 -19.16
CA LEU A 72 4.59 -10.53 -20.10
C LEU A 72 4.04 -9.50 -21.11
N ARG A 73 4.40 -8.23 -21.00
CA ARG A 73 3.82 -7.10 -21.76
C ARG A 73 2.28 -7.09 -21.72
N ALA A 74 1.72 -7.45 -20.58
CA ALA A 74 0.29 -7.49 -20.32
C ALA A 74 -0.13 -6.28 -19.49
N PRO A 75 -1.27 -5.62 -19.77
CA PRO A 75 -1.73 -4.50 -18.97
C PRO A 75 -2.15 -5.03 -17.57
N PRO A 76 -1.69 -4.41 -16.49
CA PRO A 76 -2.19 -4.73 -15.16
C PRO A 76 -3.58 -4.13 -14.95
N ALA A 77 -4.41 -4.78 -14.12
CA ALA A 77 -5.72 -4.24 -13.75
C ALA A 77 -5.62 -2.98 -12.87
N VAL A 78 -4.51 -2.82 -12.15
CA VAL A 78 -4.27 -1.71 -11.21
C VAL A 78 -2.85 -1.19 -11.38
N CYS A 79 -2.70 0.14 -11.39
CA CYS A 79 -1.38 0.77 -11.39
C CYS A 79 -0.78 0.71 -9.99
N TYR A 80 0.27 -0.09 -9.80
CA TYR A 80 0.93 -0.26 -8.50
C TYR A 80 1.47 1.05 -7.93
N GLU A 81 2.07 1.90 -8.77
CA GLU A 81 2.60 3.19 -8.33
C GLU A 81 1.51 4.12 -7.82
N GLU A 82 0.38 4.15 -8.50
CA GLU A 82 -0.79 4.94 -8.09
C GLU A 82 -1.30 4.47 -6.73
N VAL A 83 -1.40 3.15 -6.50
CA VAL A 83 -1.82 2.58 -5.21
C VAL A 83 -0.89 3.01 -4.09
N VAL A 84 0.43 2.88 -4.28
CA VAL A 84 1.43 3.28 -3.28
C VAL A 84 1.32 4.77 -2.97
N LEU A 85 1.30 5.63 -3.98
CA LEU A 85 1.28 7.08 -3.78
C LEU A 85 -0.04 7.58 -3.18
N ARG A 86 -1.17 6.94 -3.49
CA ARG A 86 -2.45 7.23 -2.85
C ARG A 86 -2.45 6.80 -1.38
N ALA A 87 -1.91 5.62 -1.08
CA ALA A 87 -1.80 5.13 0.29
C ALA A 87 -0.94 6.05 1.16
N VAL A 88 0.18 6.56 0.61
CA VAL A 88 1.02 7.53 1.33
C VAL A 88 0.30 8.86 1.59
N ARG A 89 -0.50 9.34 0.63
CA ARG A 89 -1.25 10.61 0.77
C ARG A 89 -2.44 10.53 1.72
N GLY A 90 -2.96 9.33 1.94
CA GLY A 90 -4.13 9.07 2.78
C GLY A 90 -3.85 9.02 4.28
N ASP A 91 -2.76 9.66 4.75
CA ASP A 91 -2.31 9.62 6.15
C ASP A 91 -2.19 8.19 6.69
N PRO A 92 -1.17 7.45 6.25
CA PRO A 92 -1.02 6.04 6.57
C PRO A 92 -0.76 5.82 8.06
N THR A 93 -1.31 4.73 8.60
CA THR A 93 -0.92 4.25 9.93
C THR A 93 0.58 4.00 9.99
N VAL A 94 1.16 3.96 11.18
CA VAL A 94 2.59 3.66 11.36
C VAL A 94 2.97 2.32 10.71
N ARG A 95 2.13 1.28 10.86
CA ARG A 95 2.34 -0.02 10.19
C ARG A 95 2.36 0.12 8.66
N ALA A 96 1.45 0.92 8.11
CA ALA A 96 1.42 1.19 6.68
C ALA A 96 2.63 2.01 6.23
N ALA A 97 3.06 3.00 7.01
CA ALA A 97 4.23 3.82 6.72
C ALA A 97 5.51 2.98 6.61
N VAL A 98 5.71 2.02 7.52
CA VAL A 98 6.84 1.08 7.45
C VAL A 98 6.85 0.31 6.13
N ALA A 99 5.70 -0.21 5.70
CA ALA A 99 5.60 -1.00 4.47
C ALA A 99 5.65 -0.16 3.19
N LEU A 100 5.22 1.10 3.24
CA LEU A 100 5.17 2.02 2.10
C LEU A 100 6.51 2.71 1.81
N ARG A 101 7.41 2.78 2.79
CA ARG A 101 8.67 3.53 2.67
C ARG A 101 9.54 3.05 1.52
N GLU A 102 9.88 1.77 1.48
CA GLU A 102 10.74 1.20 0.43
C GLU A 102 10.10 1.31 -0.96
N PRO A 103 8.83 0.93 -1.17
CA PRO A 103 8.13 1.16 -2.44
C PRO A 103 8.15 2.62 -2.91
N LEU A 104 7.90 3.58 -2.02
CA LEU A 104 7.92 5.00 -2.35
C LEU A 104 9.31 5.45 -2.81
N LEU A 105 10.37 5.09 -2.08
CA LEU A 105 11.75 5.41 -2.45
C LEU A 105 12.12 4.82 -3.81
N ALA A 106 11.74 3.58 -4.09
CA ALA A 106 12.00 2.93 -5.38
C ALA A 106 11.27 3.64 -6.54
N ILE A 107 10.01 4.04 -6.33
CA ILE A 107 9.23 4.80 -7.32
C ILE A 107 9.87 6.16 -7.58
N SER A 108 10.23 6.90 -6.53
CA SER A 108 10.85 8.22 -6.62
C SER A 108 12.22 8.17 -7.32
N ALA A 109 13.06 7.22 -6.96
CA ALA A 109 14.37 7.02 -7.60
C ALA A 109 14.23 6.68 -9.09
N ARG A 110 13.29 5.81 -9.45
CA ARG A 110 13.02 5.50 -10.87
C ARG A 110 12.52 6.71 -11.62
N HIS A 111 11.60 7.48 -11.07
CA HIS A 111 11.09 8.72 -11.67
C HIS A 111 12.20 9.74 -11.88
N ALA A 112 13.08 9.94 -10.89
CA ALA A 112 14.24 10.83 -11.01
C ALA A 112 15.17 10.39 -12.14
N LYS A 113 15.45 9.08 -12.25
CA LYS A 113 16.29 8.51 -13.33
C LYS A 113 15.66 8.74 -14.71
N GLN A 114 14.35 8.50 -14.85
CA GLN A 114 13.63 8.74 -16.09
C GLN A 114 13.66 10.22 -16.50
N LEU A 115 13.40 11.15 -15.55
CA LEU A 115 13.48 12.58 -15.82
C LEU A 115 14.89 13.04 -16.22
N ALA A 116 15.93 12.50 -15.58
CA ALA A 116 17.31 12.80 -15.95
C ALA A 116 17.64 12.31 -17.36
N ALA A 117 17.23 11.09 -17.73
CA ALA A 117 17.40 10.55 -19.06
C ALA A 117 16.69 11.38 -20.13
N LEU A 118 15.45 11.83 -19.87
CA LEU A 118 14.68 12.67 -20.77
C LEU A 118 15.33 14.05 -20.96
N LYS A 119 15.84 14.67 -19.91
CA LYS A 119 16.59 15.92 -19.99
C LYS A 119 17.88 15.75 -20.82
N ALA A 120 18.61 14.67 -20.60
CA ALA A 120 19.82 14.34 -21.39
C ALA A 120 19.48 14.10 -22.89
N ALA A 121 18.27 13.59 -23.18
CA ALA A 121 17.75 13.43 -24.54
C ALA A 121 17.18 14.74 -25.15
N GLY A 122 17.39 15.89 -24.50
CA GLY A 122 17.01 17.21 -25.01
C GLY A 122 15.57 17.61 -24.75
N VAL A 123 14.84 16.95 -23.84
CA VAL A 123 13.51 17.38 -23.43
C VAL A 123 13.65 18.60 -22.51
N THR A 124 13.12 19.72 -22.97
CA THR A 124 13.17 21.02 -22.26
C THR A 124 11.86 21.36 -21.57
N LYS A 125 10.74 20.82 -22.05
CA LYS A 125 9.41 21.12 -21.52
C LYS A 125 8.74 19.85 -20.97
N ILE A 126 8.36 19.92 -19.71
CA ILE A 126 7.61 18.87 -19.01
C ILE A 126 6.33 19.52 -18.47
N GLU A 127 5.20 18.95 -18.81
CA GLU A 127 3.89 19.45 -18.40
C GLU A 127 3.37 18.64 -17.21
N LYS A 128 2.73 19.30 -16.24
CA LYS A 128 2.02 18.62 -15.16
C LYS A 128 0.64 18.22 -15.64
N THR A 129 0.20 17.03 -15.28
CA THR A 129 -1.12 16.49 -15.61
C THR A 129 -1.76 15.83 -14.40
N SER A 130 -3.07 15.60 -14.45
CA SER A 130 -3.81 14.80 -13.49
C SER A 130 -4.72 13.84 -14.27
N TYR A 131 -4.78 12.58 -13.80
CA TYR A 131 -5.61 11.57 -14.42
C TYR A 131 -6.89 11.30 -13.61
N LEU A 132 -7.82 10.54 -14.19
CA LEU A 132 -9.07 10.14 -13.56
C LEU A 132 -8.80 9.51 -12.19
N GLY A 133 -9.56 9.95 -11.18
CA GLY A 133 -9.36 9.52 -9.79
C GLY A 133 -8.29 10.30 -9.01
N ASP A 134 -7.56 11.21 -9.66
CA ASP A 134 -6.60 12.13 -9.04
C ASP A 134 -6.94 13.60 -9.36
N GLY A 135 -8.22 13.88 -9.58
CA GLY A 135 -8.73 15.21 -9.90
C GLY A 135 -8.72 15.55 -11.40
N GLY A 136 -8.28 14.65 -12.28
CA GLY A 136 -8.33 14.82 -13.72
C GLY A 136 -9.53 14.13 -14.36
N SER A 137 -9.77 14.44 -15.63
CA SER A 137 -10.87 13.89 -16.43
C SER A 137 -10.44 12.76 -17.38
N GLU A 138 -9.14 12.63 -17.64
CA GLU A 138 -8.63 11.65 -18.59
C GLU A 138 -8.18 10.36 -17.88
N PRO A 139 -8.37 9.17 -18.46
CA PRO A 139 -7.84 7.93 -17.94
C PRO A 139 -6.31 7.92 -18.01
N CYS A 140 -5.68 7.15 -17.09
CA CYS A 140 -4.25 6.94 -17.15
C CYS A 140 -3.87 6.25 -18.47
N PRO A 141 -2.94 6.80 -19.27
CA PRO A 141 -2.52 6.17 -20.50
C PRO A 141 -1.65 4.94 -20.23
N SER A 142 -1.72 3.98 -21.15
CA SER A 142 -0.82 2.83 -21.16
C SER A 142 0.31 3.02 -22.17
N CYS A 143 1.50 2.59 -21.80
CA CYS A 143 2.64 2.59 -22.71
C CYS A 143 2.36 1.67 -23.92
N ALA A 144 2.50 2.21 -25.13
CA ALA A 144 2.24 1.48 -26.36
C ALA A 144 3.15 0.24 -26.53
N VAL A 145 4.34 0.26 -25.93
CA VAL A 145 5.35 -0.80 -26.02
C VAL A 145 5.25 -1.82 -24.89
N SER A 146 5.33 -1.35 -23.63
CA SER A 146 5.32 -2.24 -22.46
C SER A 146 3.94 -2.64 -21.99
N LYS A 147 2.89 -1.96 -22.45
CA LYS A 147 1.49 -2.08 -22.00
C LYS A 147 1.28 -1.70 -20.52
N GLN A 148 2.31 -1.17 -19.87
CA GLN A 148 2.21 -0.74 -18.48
C GLN A 148 1.57 0.66 -18.37
N PRO A 149 0.90 0.97 -17.26
CA PRO A 149 0.39 2.32 -17.00
C PRO A 149 1.54 3.33 -17.01
N ALA A 150 1.37 4.42 -17.73
CA ALA A 150 2.29 5.56 -17.77
C ALA A 150 1.77 6.68 -16.85
N TRP A 151 1.36 6.30 -15.62
CA TRP A 151 0.66 7.19 -14.69
C TRP A 151 1.57 8.28 -14.11
N LEU A 152 2.76 7.92 -13.69
CA LEU A 152 3.67 8.89 -13.07
C LEU A 152 4.34 9.78 -14.11
N LEU A 153 4.74 9.17 -15.22
CA LEU A 153 5.39 9.85 -16.34
C LEU A 153 4.92 9.25 -17.67
N SER A 154 4.48 10.09 -18.58
CA SER A 154 4.06 9.70 -19.93
C SER A 154 4.72 10.58 -20.99
N VAL A 155 5.10 9.97 -22.11
CA VAL A 155 5.65 10.64 -23.28
C VAL A 155 4.63 10.51 -24.40
N HIS A 156 4.07 11.63 -24.84
CA HIS A 156 3.10 11.73 -25.93
C HIS A 156 3.84 12.08 -27.22
N TRP A 157 3.87 11.16 -28.14
CA TRP A 157 4.58 11.29 -29.41
C TRP A 157 3.67 11.86 -30.50
N GLU A 158 4.25 12.59 -31.44
CA GLU A 158 3.56 12.97 -32.67
C GLU A 158 3.08 11.71 -33.39
N GLY A 159 1.81 11.68 -33.79
CA GLY A 159 1.16 10.48 -34.33
C GLY A 159 0.33 9.71 -33.28
N GLY A 160 0.22 10.20 -32.05
CA GLY A 160 -0.73 9.73 -31.03
C GLY A 160 -0.26 8.59 -30.15
N ALA A 161 0.94 8.03 -30.35
CA ALA A 161 1.48 7.01 -29.47
C ALA A 161 1.83 7.61 -28.10
N VAL A 162 1.58 6.86 -27.03
CA VAL A 162 2.03 7.21 -25.67
C VAL A 162 2.97 6.13 -25.15
N THR A 163 4.06 6.54 -24.51
CA THR A 163 4.99 5.62 -23.84
C THR A 163 5.32 6.08 -22.42
N ASP A 164 5.87 5.20 -21.63
CA ASP A 164 6.62 5.59 -20.42
C ASP A 164 7.98 6.21 -20.81
N GLY A 165 8.69 6.75 -19.86
CA GLY A 165 9.99 7.40 -20.14
C GLY A 165 11.14 6.46 -20.56
N GLU A 166 10.88 5.16 -20.68
CA GLU A 166 11.87 4.13 -20.98
C GLU A 166 11.77 3.57 -22.41
N HIS A 167 10.61 3.75 -23.05
CA HIS A 167 10.32 3.16 -24.36
C HIS A 167 10.14 4.19 -25.46
N THR A 168 10.54 3.79 -26.66
CA THR A 168 10.34 4.54 -27.91
C THR A 168 9.40 3.75 -28.82
N PRO A 169 8.33 4.35 -29.37
CA PRO A 169 7.45 3.65 -30.28
C PRO A 169 8.19 3.31 -31.58
N PRO A 170 7.79 2.25 -32.29
CA PRO A 170 8.33 1.97 -33.61
C PRO A 170 8.21 3.16 -34.56
N GLY A 171 9.25 3.46 -35.31
CA GLY A 171 9.29 4.57 -36.26
C GLY A 171 9.52 5.96 -35.64
N CYS A 172 9.62 6.08 -34.32
CA CYS A 172 9.93 7.33 -33.62
C CYS A 172 11.39 7.42 -33.22
N SER A 173 11.88 8.65 -33.08
CA SER A 173 13.25 8.94 -32.63
C SER A 173 13.24 10.03 -31.55
N TRP A 174 14.04 9.85 -30.51
CA TRP A 174 14.22 10.88 -29.48
C TRP A 174 14.81 12.18 -30.04
N ALA A 175 15.60 12.09 -31.08
CA ALA A 175 16.25 13.26 -31.66
C ALA A 175 15.32 14.07 -32.58
N THR A 176 14.47 13.40 -33.36
CA THR A 176 13.75 14.04 -34.49
C THR A 176 12.23 14.10 -34.34
N THR A 177 11.62 13.16 -33.62
CA THR A 177 10.16 13.12 -33.48
C THR A 177 9.69 14.09 -32.40
N ARG A 178 8.69 14.93 -32.73
CA ARG A 178 8.08 15.86 -31.78
C ARG A 178 7.37 15.05 -30.69
N LYS A 179 7.52 15.50 -29.43
CA LYS A 179 6.93 14.85 -28.27
C LYS A 179 6.66 15.83 -27.13
N THR A 180 5.69 15.49 -26.31
CA THR A 180 5.39 16.20 -25.05
C THR A 180 5.52 15.23 -23.89
N VAL A 181 6.25 15.63 -22.85
CA VAL A 181 6.39 14.84 -21.63
C VAL A 181 5.40 15.38 -20.60
N LYS A 182 4.62 14.49 -20.02
CA LYS A 182 3.69 14.82 -18.94
C LYS A 182 4.02 14.03 -17.69
N VAL A 183 3.90 14.67 -16.52
CA VAL A 183 4.09 14.04 -15.21
C VAL A 183 2.88 14.27 -14.33
N SER A 184 2.42 13.25 -13.62
CA SER A 184 1.35 13.40 -12.65
C SER A 184 1.87 13.94 -11.30
N ARG A 185 3.13 13.68 -10.99
CA ARG A 185 3.83 14.19 -9.79
C ARG A 185 5.20 14.73 -10.17
N THR A 186 5.57 15.86 -9.57
CA THR A 186 6.92 16.39 -9.66
C THR A 186 7.86 15.67 -8.69
N GLN A 187 9.16 15.78 -8.92
CA GLN A 187 10.15 15.21 -8.00
C GLN A 187 10.07 15.83 -6.60
N ASP A 188 9.74 17.12 -6.51
CA ASP A 188 9.60 17.81 -5.22
C ASP A 188 8.35 17.33 -4.46
N GLU A 189 7.26 17.00 -5.17
CA GLU A 189 6.08 16.39 -4.54
C GLU A 189 6.39 15.00 -4.00
N LEU A 190 7.16 14.19 -4.72
CA LEU A 190 7.59 12.87 -4.24
C LEU A 190 8.50 12.98 -3.00
N LYS A 191 9.46 13.91 -3.00
CA LYS A 191 10.31 14.18 -1.83
C LYS A 191 9.52 14.64 -0.61
N LYS A 192 8.46 15.43 -0.80
CA LYS A 192 7.57 15.82 0.30
C LYS A 192 6.84 14.61 0.90
N LEU A 193 6.42 13.67 0.06
CA LEU A 193 5.80 12.42 0.53
C LEU A 193 6.80 11.53 1.27
N GLU A 194 8.05 11.45 0.79
CA GLU A 194 9.14 10.75 1.49
C GLU A 194 9.37 11.36 2.88
N ALA A 195 9.52 12.68 2.97
CA ALA A 195 9.73 13.39 4.23
C ALA A 195 8.56 13.20 5.22
N ALA A 196 7.32 13.22 4.73
CA ALA A 196 6.15 12.97 5.56
C ALA A 196 6.13 11.53 6.13
N LEU A 197 6.52 10.54 5.34
CA LEU A 197 6.68 9.15 5.82
C LEU A 197 7.81 9.01 6.84
N ASP A 198 8.96 9.62 6.57
CA ASP A 198 10.12 9.57 7.47
C ASP A 198 9.79 10.25 8.82
N GLU A 199 9.04 11.36 8.83
CA GLU A 199 8.56 11.99 10.07
C GLU A 199 7.61 11.06 10.84
N ARG A 200 6.68 10.37 10.15
CA ARG A 200 5.78 9.40 10.79
C ARG A 200 6.57 8.24 11.43
N LEU A 201 7.63 7.78 10.78
CA LEU A 201 8.51 6.75 11.32
C LEU A 201 9.34 7.25 12.50
N ALA A 202 9.83 8.50 12.44
CA ALA A 202 10.54 9.13 13.55
C ALA A 202 9.64 9.30 14.79
N GLN A 203 8.36 9.62 14.61
CA GLN A 203 7.37 9.64 15.70
C GLN A 203 7.26 8.26 16.37
N ARG A 204 7.17 7.19 15.56
CA ARG A 204 7.17 5.82 16.08
C ARG A 204 8.41 5.50 16.90
N GLU A 205 9.59 5.83 16.39
CA GLU A 205 10.84 5.57 17.11
C GLU A 205 10.89 6.31 18.45
N ARG A 206 10.52 7.59 18.49
CA ARG A 206 10.41 8.37 19.73
C ARG A 206 9.45 7.71 20.73
N TRP A 207 8.29 7.24 20.25
CA TRP A 207 7.33 6.54 21.10
C TRP A 207 7.91 5.21 21.65
N LEU A 208 8.59 4.42 20.81
CA LEU A 208 9.22 3.16 21.23
C LEU A 208 10.27 3.39 22.32
N GLU A 209 11.11 4.43 22.18
CA GLU A 209 12.10 4.81 23.19
C GLU A 209 11.44 5.25 24.51
N ALA A 210 10.40 6.09 24.44
CA ALA A 210 9.65 6.52 25.61
C ALA A 210 8.92 5.35 26.31
N ALA A 211 8.31 4.45 25.54
CA ALA A 211 7.66 3.25 26.06
C ALA A 211 8.64 2.29 26.73
N ALA A 212 9.81 2.06 26.13
CA ALA A 212 10.86 1.24 26.72
C ALA A 212 11.34 1.83 28.04
N LYS A 213 11.64 3.13 28.07
CA LYS A 213 12.06 3.83 29.27
C LYS A 213 10.99 3.77 30.38
N ALA A 214 9.73 3.95 30.02
CA ALA A 214 8.61 3.86 30.98
C ALA A 214 8.53 2.49 31.65
N LEU A 215 8.78 1.41 30.91
CA LEU A 215 8.77 0.05 31.45
C LEU A 215 9.96 -0.24 32.38
N GLU A 216 11.05 0.53 32.31
CA GLU A 216 12.22 0.40 33.18
C GLU A 216 12.10 1.25 34.45
N THR A 217 11.40 2.39 34.38
CA THR A 217 11.42 3.42 35.45
C THR A 217 10.16 3.42 36.31
N GLU A 218 9.17 2.57 36.02
CA GLU A 218 7.89 2.50 36.73
C GLU A 218 7.25 3.90 36.93
N PRO A 219 6.92 4.62 35.85
CA PRO A 219 6.47 6.00 35.92
C PRO A 219 5.06 6.11 36.54
N PRO A 220 4.61 7.30 36.94
CA PRO A 220 3.25 7.52 37.40
C PRO A 220 2.22 7.10 36.34
N LEU A 221 1.04 6.66 36.78
CA LEU A 221 0.00 6.09 35.93
C LEU A 221 -0.43 7.03 34.79
N GLU A 222 -0.48 8.35 35.06
CA GLU A 222 -0.81 9.38 34.08
C GLU A 222 0.16 9.39 32.89
N ALA A 223 1.44 9.11 33.12
CA ALA A 223 2.44 9.04 32.05
C ALA A 223 2.25 7.78 31.18
N VAL A 224 1.86 6.66 31.80
CA VAL A 224 1.51 5.43 31.07
C VAL A 224 0.25 5.63 30.24
N ASP A 225 -0.76 6.31 30.79
CA ASP A 225 -2.00 6.64 30.10
C ASP A 225 -1.74 7.52 28.87
N ALA A 226 -0.86 8.52 29.00
CA ALA A 226 -0.48 9.40 27.90
C ALA A 226 0.20 8.61 26.76
N LEU A 227 1.15 7.72 27.06
CA LEU A 227 1.81 6.88 26.06
C LEU A 227 0.83 5.93 25.36
N LEU A 228 -0.12 5.36 26.09
CA LEU A 228 -1.16 4.50 25.51
C LEU A 228 -2.16 5.28 24.65
N ALA A 229 -2.46 6.53 25.01
CA ALA A 229 -3.29 7.42 24.19
C ALA A 229 -2.58 7.76 22.87
N GLU A 230 -1.31 8.12 22.93
CA GLU A 230 -0.48 8.39 21.75
C GLU A 230 -0.36 7.15 20.84
N ALA A 231 -0.16 5.96 21.41
CA ALA A 231 -0.13 4.70 20.65
C ALA A 231 -1.45 4.43 19.90
N ARG A 232 -2.59 4.74 20.53
CA ARG A 232 -3.92 4.60 19.91
C ARG A 232 -4.11 5.57 18.75
N ASP A 233 -3.70 6.83 18.94
CA ASP A 233 -3.78 7.86 17.90
C ASP A 233 -2.92 7.49 16.68
N MET A 234 -1.69 7.06 16.91
CA MET A 234 -0.79 6.58 15.86
C MET A 234 -1.10 5.18 15.33
N GLN A 235 -2.06 4.47 15.91
CA GLN A 235 -2.40 3.06 15.62
C GLN A 235 -1.19 2.12 15.72
N ILE A 236 -0.34 2.33 16.71
CA ILE A 236 0.81 1.48 16.99
C ILE A 236 0.33 0.20 17.69
N GLN A 237 0.61 -0.95 17.07
CA GLN A 237 0.37 -2.28 17.64
C GLN A 237 1.72 -2.98 17.82
N GLU A 238 2.38 -2.72 18.94
CA GLU A 238 3.70 -3.23 19.26
C GLU A 238 3.66 -3.97 20.60
N VAL A 239 4.57 -4.90 20.78
CA VAL A 239 4.70 -5.69 22.05
C VAL A 239 4.88 -4.76 23.27
N LEU A 240 5.56 -3.63 23.09
CA LEU A 240 5.71 -2.63 24.16
C LEU A 240 4.38 -2.02 24.57
N GLY A 241 3.46 -1.79 23.65
CA GLY A 241 2.10 -1.32 23.94
C GLY A 241 1.33 -2.30 24.82
N GLU A 242 1.40 -3.59 24.53
CA GLU A 242 0.78 -4.64 25.38
C GLU A 242 1.40 -4.68 26.78
N ARG A 243 2.71 -4.50 26.89
CA ARG A 243 3.40 -4.45 28.20
C ARG A 243 2.98 -3.22 29.00
N LEU A 244 2.85 -2.05 28.36
CA LEU A 244 2.34 -0.83 28.99
C LEU A 244 0.88 -1.00 29.46
N GLN A 245 0.02 -1.67 28.69
CA GLN A 245 -1.36 -1.98 29.11
C GLN A 245 -1.39 -2.85 30.36
N ARG A 246 -0.52 -3.85 30.46
CA ARG A 246 -0.38 -4.68 31.68
C ARG A 246 0.09 -3.85 32.88
N LEU A 247 1.05 -2.95 32.68
CA LEU A 247 1.52 -2.04 33.73
C LEU A 247 0.39 -1.11 34.21
N GLN A 248 -0.36 -0.53 33.29
CA GLN A 248 -1.56 0.27 33.58
C GLN A 248 -2.56 -0.51 34.45
N GLN A 249 -2.89 -1.72 34.02
CA GLN A 249 -3.84 -2.58 34.74
C GLN A 249 -3.37 -2.87 36.17
N GLN A 250 -2.11 -3.20 36.36
CA GLN A 250 -1.51 -3.43 37.69
C GLN A 250 -1.60 -2.19 38.57
N GLY A 251 -1.30 -1.01 38.01
CA GLY A 251 -1.42 0.27 38.72
C GLY A 251 -2.85 0.56 39.17
N LEU A 252 -3.83 0.36 38.29
CA LEU A 252 -5.26 0.54 38.62
C LEU A 252 -5.73 -0.42 39.73
N GLU A 253 -5.33 -1.68 39.67
CA GLU A 253 -5.64 -2.67 40.71
C GLU A 253 -5.01 -2.30 42.05
N TRP A 254 -3.78 -1.82 42.05
CA TRP A 254 -3.11 -1.34 43.25
C TRP A 254 -3.85 -0.17 43.88
N HIS A 255 -4.22 0.85 43.07
CA HIS A 255 -5.00 2.00 43.54
C HIS A 255 -6.34 1.58 44.14
N ALA A 256 -7.05 0.66 43.50
CA ALA A 256 -8.34 0.15 43.99
C ALA A 256 -8.21 -0.58 45.34
N ARG A 257 -7.14 -1.39 45.51
CA ARG A 257 -6.85 -2.10 46.79
C ARG A 257 -6.49 -1.12 47.90
N THR A 258 -5.64 -0.13 47.59
CA THR A 258 -5.21 0.88 48.57
C THR A 258 -6.37 1.75 49.03
N ALA A 259 -7.25 2.18 48.12
CA ALA A 259 -8.46 2.93 48.44
C ALA A 259 -9.40 2.16 49.40
N LYS A 260 -9.58 0.83 49.14
CA LYS A 260 -10.40 -0.02 50.06
C LYS A 260 -9.77 -0.12 51.46
N LEU A 261 -8.45 -0.29 51.55
CA LEU A 261 -7.78 -0.35 52.82
C LEU A 261 -7.82 0.96 53.61
N LEU A 262 -7.70 2.08 52.96
CA LEU A 262 -7.80 3.39 53.58
C LEU A 262 -9.22 3.65 54.10
N ASN A 263 -10.26 3.31 53.32
CA ASN A 263 -11.66 3.49 53.73
C ASN A 263 -12.06 2.54 54.89
N SER A 264 -11.54 1.30 54.92
CA SER A 264 -11.78 0.36 56.00
C SER A 264 -11.11 0.71 57.35
N ARG A 265 -10.16 1.64 57.39
CA ARG A 265 -9.49 2.15 58.58
C ARG A 265 -10.16 3.46 59.09
N ALA A 266 -11.04 4.03 58.31
CA ALA A 266 -11.78 5.25 58.68
C ALA A 266 -13.15 4.98 59.35
N GLU A 267 -13.61 3.72 59.33
CA GLU A 267 -14.72 3.17 60.14
C GLU A 267 -14.17 2.54 61.43
#